data_f0dce6366b0e28931bc3783ae9638ef5
#
_entry.id   f0dce6366b0e28931bc3783ae9638ef5
#
_cell.length_a   1.000
_cell.length_b   1.000
_cell.length_c   1.000
_cell.angle_alpha   90.00
_cell.angle_beta   90.00
_cell.angle_gamma   90.00
#
_symmetry.space_group_name_H-M   'P 1'
#
loop_
_entity.id
_entity.type
_entity.pdbx_description
1 polymer ?
#
loop_
_entity_poly.entity_id
_entity_poly.type
_entity_poly.pdbx_seq_one_letter_code
_entity_poly.pdbx_strand_id
1 'polypeptide(L)'
;MNTTGKHLHEAKHHPRLPKEEQDSTVPVGGRFPHGILHSLAWFWHTSRGIRMKSIVNIVLGLLVVGMDFAFIWATKMTIDTATGQSDRPLWLGCALLIGIGLTNIAISFARRWSSALLGVKSQNLMQLRAFARLMHSVWTGKEQFHSGDVMNRLIRDANEITSVITDTLPSALCVSVRLVFAFLYLFHFDSWLALIVLVLAPIFLLLSKVYIKKMRAMTREIRNTDSRIQSILQESIQHRMVLKTLEQTEGMVDRLSQTQSSLQGQIKHKTLFSSFSNLTVNTGFTAGYLLTFIWGVYRLDAGAITYGTMLAFIQLVGQIQGPFRDMTRFVPTIIGALTAAERMEQLEQTPMEGSTRPKLFPHGAGIRLSNVTYRYQDGHRNILDNFSFDFTPGSTTAILGETGAGKTTMIRLILALLTPTQGQVEFYDEASSAIASPDTRCNLVYVPQGNTLLSGTIRDNLLLGNPEATDDDMHQALRMACADFVLSLPDAMDTVCGEGGTGLSEGQAQRIAIARALLRQGNVLLLDEATSALDTETERQLIENIARQAREKHQTILFITHRPAVVEYCEKTLRLKRNV
;
A
#
# COMPACT_ATOMS: atom_id res chain seq x y z
N MET A 1 -60.08 8.09 10.91
CA MET A 1 -59.91 7.42 9.63
C MET A 1 -58.41 7.34 9.34
N ASN A 2 -57.92 6.13 9.29
CA ASN A 2 -56.55 5.70 9.07
C ASN A 2 -55.93 6.24 7.78
N THR A 3 -54.65 6.61 7.81
CA THR A 3 -53.68 6.20 6.80
C THR A 3 -52.26 6.26 7.36
N THR A 4 -51.74 5.09 7.58
CA THR A 4 -50.37 4.74 7.91
C THR A 4 -49.41 5.08 6.74
N GLY A 5 -48.42 5.96 6.97
CA GLY A 5 -47.30 6.18 6.08
C GLY A 5 -46.10 5.31 6.52
N LYS A 6 -45.81 4.29 5.72
CA LYS A 6 -44.58 3.47 5.81
C LYS A 6 -43.38 4.32 5.36
N HIS A 7 -42.48 4.66 6.26
CA HIS A 7 -41.13 5.08 5.90
C HIS A 7 -40.27 3.83 5.60
N LEU A 8 -39.96 3.69 4.34
CA LEU A 8 -38.98 2.72 3.84
C LEU A 8 -37.57 3.13 4.29
N HIS A 9 -36.93 2.30 5.10
CA HIS A 9 -35.49 2.30 5.33
C HIS A 9 -34.80 1.92 4.04
N GLU A 10 -34.24 2.88 3.33
CA GLU A 10 -33.21 2.61 2.30
C GLU A 10 -31.91 2.21 3.01
N ALA A 11 -31.67 0.94 3.07
CA ALA A 11 -30.38 0.37 3.46
C ALA A 11 -29.32 0.82 2.44
N LYS A 12 -28.41 1.69 2.86
CA LYS A 12 -27.22 2.05 2.09
C LYS A 12 -26.44 0.78 1.79
N HIS A 13 -26.41 0.42 0.51
CA HIS A 13 -25.61 -0.66 -0.02
C HIS A 13 -24.12 -0.38 0.21
N HIS A 14 -23.53 -0.96 1.25
CA HIS A 14 -22.09 -1.17 1.29
C HIS A 14 -21.72 -2.18 0.21
N PRO A 15 -20.69 -1.93 -0.61
CA PRO A 15 -20.22 -2.92 -1.57
C PRO A 15 -19.74 -4.15 -0.81
N ARG A 16 -20.50 -5.24 -0.90
CA ARG A 16 -20.10 -6.54 -0.36
C ARG A 16 -18.85 -6.99 -1.10
N LEU A 17 -17.78 -7.25 -0.37
CA LEU A 17 -16.61 -7.96 -0.88
C LEU A 17 -17.08 -9.32 -1.45
N PRO A 18 -16.52 -9.79 -2.57
CA PRO A 18 -16.89 -11.09 -3.14
C PRO A 18 -16.64 -12.19 -2.08
N LYS A 19 -17.61 -13.07 -1.88
CA LYS A 19 -17.44 -14.28 -1.07
C LYS A 19 -16.34 -15.12 -1.72
N GLU A 20 -15.17 -15.19 -1.10
CA GLU A 20 -14.15 -16.17 -1.45
C GLU A 20 -14.57 -17.53 -0.88
N GLU A 21 -14.64 -18.53 -1.75
CA GLU A 21 -14.75 -19.92 -1.39
C GLU A 21 -13.57 -20.30 -0.47
N GLN A 22 -13.88 -20.85 0.68
CA GLN A 22 -12.95 -21.49 1.59
C GLN A 22 -12.42 -22.76 0.93
N ASP A 23 -11.33 -22.63 0.18
CA ASP A 23 -10.48 -23.76 -0.15
C ASP A 23 -9.05 -23.29 -0.37
N SER A 24 -8.27 -23.29 0.71
CA SER A 24 -6.82 -23.19 0.62
C SER A 24 -6.16 -23.71 1.89
N THR A 25 -5.96 -25.01 1.95
CA THR A 25 -4.89 -25.60 2.74
C THR A 25 -3.56 -25.23 2.11
N VAL A 26 -2.94 -24.12 2.55
CA VAL A 26 -1.57 -23.79 2.21
C VAL A 26 -0.69 -24.15 3.41
N PRO A 27 0.37 -24.96 3.24
CA PRO A 27 1.24 -25.34 4.35
C PRO A 27 2.04 -24.13 4.84
N VAL A 28 1.99 -23.90 6.14
CA VAL A 28 2.82 -22.93 6.85
C VAL A 28 4.26 -23.45 6.91
N GLY A 29 5.21 -22.70 6.40
CA GLY A 29 6.64 -22.91 6.59
C GLY A 29 7.37 -23.55 5.39
N GLY A 30 7.91 -22.73 4.50
CA GLY A 30 8.87 -23.15 3.49
C GLY A 30 9.39 -21.95 2.71
N ARG A 31 10.71 -21.76 2.70
CA ARG A 31 11.40 -20.87 1.78
C ARG A 31 10.99 -21.27 0.37
N PHE A 32 10.11 -20.52 -0.26
CA PHE A 32 9.79 -20.73 -1.66
C PHE A 32 10.83 -20.02 -2.53
N PRO A 33 11.52 -20.70 -3.43
CA PRO A 33 12.15 -20.05 -4.57
C PRO A 33 11.01 -19.68 -5.51
N HIS A 34 10.44 -18.48 -5.35
CA HIS A 34 9.38 -18.00 -6.23
C HIS A 34 9.96 -17.80 -7.62
N GLY A 35 9.78 -18.79 -8.49
CA GLY A 35 10.11 -18.68 -9.90
C GLY A 35 9.22 -17.61 -10.54
N ILE A 36 9.70 -16.99 -11.63
CA ILE A 36 8.97 -15.99 -12.44
C ILE A 36 7.53 -16.45 -12.74
N LEU A 37 7.31 -17.75 -12.91
CA LEU A 37 6.00 -18.35 -13.17
C LEU A 37 5.01 -18.19 -12.00
N HIS A 38 5.46 -18.30 -10.76
CA HIS A 38 4.62 -18.10 -9.58
C HIS A 38 4.14 -16.65 -9.50
N SER A 39 5.05 -15.69 -9.66
CA SER A 39 4.70 -14.26 -9.63
C SER A 39 3.76 -13.88 -10.78
N LEU A 40 3.92 -14.48 -11.97
CA LEU A 40 2.98 -14.29 -13.09
C LEU A 40 1.60 -14.89 -12.77
N ALA A 41 1.55 -16.04 -12.12
CA ALA A 41 0.29 -16.64 -11.66
C ALA A 41 -0.37 -15.76 -10.60
N TRP A 42 0.41 -15.19 -9.67
CA TRP A 42 -0.09 -14.25 -8.68
C TRP A 42 -0.62 -12.97 -9.34
N PHE A 43 0.09 -12.38 -10.31
CA PHE A 43 -0.41 -11.25 -11.11
C PHE A 43 -1.74 -11.57 -11.79
N TRP A 44 -1.85 -12.76 -12.36
CA TRP A 44 -3.09 -13.20 -12.99
C TRP A 44 -4.23 -13.36 -11.98
N HIS A 45 -3.96 -13.89 -10.80
CA HIS A 45 -4.95 -14.02 -9.74
C HIS A 45 -5.41 -12.66 -9.23
N THR A 46 -4.47 -11.78 -8.92
CA THR A 46 -4.73 -10.43 -8.38
C THR A 46 -5.50 -9.54 -9.36
N SER A 47 -5.36 -9.79 -10.68
CA SER A 47 -6.05 -9.03 -11.73
C SER A 47 -7.50 -9.47 -12.00
N ARG A 48 -8.13 -10.35 -11.19
CA ARG A 48 -9.48 -10.89 -11.43
C ARG A 48 -10.55 -9.83 -11.75
N GLY A 49 -10.52 -8.66 -11.14
CA GLY A 49 -11.51 -7.59 -11.38
C GLY A 49 -11.25 -6.72 -12.62
N ILE A 50 -10.11 -6.90 -13.31
CA ILE A 50 -9.68 -6.03 -14.41
C ILE A 50 -9.29 -6.78 -15.70
N ARG A 51 -9.32 -8.14 -15.70
CA ARG A 51 -8.85 -8.99 -16.81
C ARG A 51 -9.43 -8.62 -18.16
N MET A 52 -10.75 -8.48 -18.24
CA MET A 52 -11.42 -8.13 -19.51
C MET A 52 -10.91 -6.80 -20.08
N LYS A 53 -10.72 -5.79 -19.21
CA LYS A 53 -10.19 -4.48 -19.66
C LYS A 53 -8.72 -4.58 -20.06
N SER A 54 -7.92 -5.41 -19.40
CA SER A 54 -6.53 -5.68 -19.80
C SER A 54 -6.46 -6.36 -21.17
N ILE A 55 -7.35 -7.33 -21.42
CA ILE A 55 -7.46 -8.00 -22.73
C ILE A 55 -7.83 -6.98 -23.81
N VAL A 56 -8.81 -6.12 -23.56
CA VAL A 56 -9.19 -5.04 -24.50
C VAL A 56 -7.99 -4.12 -24.79
N ASN A 57 -7.19 -3.77 -23.78
CA ASN A 57 -6.00 -2.94 -23.98
C ASN A 57 -4.93 -3.65 -24.84
N ILE A 58 -4.76 -4.96 -24.67
CA ILE A 58 -3.88 -5.78 -25.51
C ILE A 58 -4.39 -5.80 -26.96
N VAL A 59 -5.68 -6.05 -27.16
CA VAL A 59 -6.30 -6.07 -28.50
C VAL A 59 -6.14 -4.70 -29.20
N LEU A 60 -6.42 -3.60 -28.50
CA LEU A 60 -6.19 -2.26 -29.05
C LEU A 60 -4.72 -2.05 -29.41
N GLY A 61 -3.77 -2.55 -28.58
CA GLY A 61 -2.34 -2.50 -28.86
C GLY A 61 -1.94 -3.30 -30.11
N LEU A 62 -2.51 -4.49 -30.28
CA LEU A 62 -2.27 -5.32 -31.48
C LEU A 62 -2.89 -4.68 -32.73
N LEU A 63 -4.05 -4.02 -32.62
CA LEU A 63 -4.63 -3.24 -33.71
C LEU A 63 -3.72 -2.09 -34.13
N VAL A 64 -3.11 -1.35 -33.17
CA VAL A 64 -2.11 -0.32 -33.49
C VAL A 64 -0.96 -0.91 -34.27
N VAL A 65 -0.42 -2.06 -33.85
CA VAL A 65 0.66 -2.77 -34.58
C VAL A 65 0.19 -3.12 -36.00
N GLY A 66 -1.01 -3.65 -36.17
CA GLY A 66 -1.58 -3.95 -37.51
C GLY A 66 -1.71 -2.71 -38.39
N MET A 67 -2.15 -1.57 -37.82
CA MET A 67 -2.26 -0.32 -38.53
C MET A 67 -0.90 0.26 -38.94
N ASP A 68 0.16 0.09 -38.11
CA ASP A 68 1.53 0.48 -38.47
C ASP A 68 2.00 -0.28 -39.71
N PHE A 69 1.77 -1.60 -39.80
CA PHE A 69 2.11 -2.39 -41.00
C PHE A 69 1.23 -2.07 -42.20
N ALA A 70 -0.06 -1.82 -41.98
CA ALA A 70 -0.96 -1.35 -43.04
C ALA A 70 -0.52 0.01 -43.61
N PHE A 71 0.01 0.89 -42.76
CA PHE A 71 0.57 2.18 -43.17
C PHE A 71 1.81 2.00 -44.07
N ILE A 72 2.73 1.06 -43.70
CA ILE A 72 3.90 0.72 -44.50
C ILE A 72 3.49 0.18 -45.87
N TRP A 73 2.49 -0.73 -45.89
CA TRP A 73 1.96 -1.26 -47.14
C TRP A 73 1.32 -0.18 -48.02
N ALA A 74 0.50 0.69 -47.43
CA ALA A 74 -0.15 1.79 -48.17
C ALA A 74 0.89 2.80 -48.71
N THR A 75 1.96 3.09 -47.92
CA THR A 75 3.06 3.95 -48.36
C THR A 75 3.77 3.35 -49.57
N LYS A 76 4.11 2.05 -49.52
CA LYS A 76 4.70 1.32 -50.64
C LYS A 76 3.80 1.43 -51.88
N MET A 77 2.52 1.11 -51.76
CA MET A 77 1.57 1.12 -52.85
C MET A 77 1.44 2.52 -53.50
N THR A 78 1.36 3.57 -52.66
CA THR A 78 1.21 4.97 -53.13
C THR A 78 2.45 5.40 -53.91
N ILE A 79 3.65 5.06 -53.47
CA ILE A 79 4.89 5.43 -54.15
C ILE A 79 5.04 4.65 -55.46
N ASP A 80 4.77 3.34 -55.45
CA ASP A 80 4.81 2.52 -56.68
C ASP A 80 3.82 3.04 -57.74
N THR A 81 2.65 3.53 -57.31
CA THR A 81 1.70 4.20 -58.20
C THR A 81 2.23 5.54 -58.71
N ALA A 82 2.82 6.38 -57.86
CA ALA A 82 3.37 7.67 -58.24
C ALA A 82 4.58 7.57 -59.19
N THR A 83 5.34 6.47 -59.09
CA THR A 83 6.49 6.21 -59.95
C THR A 83 6.14 5.41 -61.24
N GLY A 84 4.85 5.22 -61.51
CA GLY A 84 4.39 4.51 -62.72
C GLY A 84 4.61 3.00 -62.73
N GLN A 85 4.86 2.42 -61.56
CA GLN A 85 5.05 0.98 -61.41
C GLN A 85 3.74 0.23 -61.05
N SER A 86 2.61 0.95 -60.96
CA SER A 86 1.29 0.39 -60.70
C SER A 86 0.22 1.22 -61.40
N ASP A 87 -0.76 0.61 -62.05
CA ASP A 87 -1.85 1.26 -62.76
C ASP A 87 -3.00 1.77 -61.86
N ARG A 88 -2.81 1.78 -60.56
CA ARG A 88 -3.84 2.22 -59.60
C ARG A 88 -3.93 3.74 -59.55
N PRO A 89 -5.11 4.33 -59.30
CA PRO A 89 -5.24 5.76 -59.18
C PRO A 89 -4.55 6.28 -57.92
N LEU A 90 -3.73 7.33 -58.04
CA LEU A 90 -2.93 7.92 -56.97
C LEU A 90 -3.77 8.40 -55.77
N TRP A 91 -4.97 8.96 -56.05
CA TRP A 91 -5.87 9.43 -55.01
C TRP A 91 -6.30 8.32 -54.04
N LEU A 92 -6.38 7.06 -54.49
CA LEU A 92 -6.73 5.91 -53.66
C LEU A 92 -5.62 5.62 -52.62
N GLY A 93 -4.36 5.69 -53.04
CA GLY A 93 -3.21 5.55 -52.14
C GLY A 93 -3.18 6.65 -51.08
N CYS A 94 -3.38 7.90 -51.50
CA CYS A 94 -3.42 9.05 -50.57
C CYS A 94 -4.60 8.93 -49.58
N ALA A 95 -5.80 8.55 -50.06
CA ALA A 95 -6.97 8.36 -49.21
C ALA A 95 -6.76 7.22 -48.18
N LEU A 96 -6.13 6.10 -48.58
CA LEU A 96 -5.80 5.01 -47.69
C LEU A 96 -4.78 5.44 -46.62
N LEU A 97 -3.72 6.17 -46.98
CA LEU A 97 -2.74 6.69 -46.03
C LEU A 97 -3.39 7.61 -44.98
N ILE A 98 -4.24 8.54 -45.41
CA ILE A 98 -4.97 9.44 -44.51
C ILE A 98 -5.92 8.62 -43.61
N GLY A 99 -6.70 7.71 -44.19
CA GLY A 99 -7.65 6.88 -43.44
C GLY A 99 -6.97 5.99 -42.39
N ILE A 100 -5.89 5.31 -42.78
CA ILE A 100 -5.09 4.47 -41.86
C ILE A 100 -4.45 5.34 -40.78
N GLY A 101 -3.87 6.49 -41.13
CA GLY A 101 -3.26 7.40 -40.18
C GLY A 101 -4.24 7.94 -39.14
N LEU A 102 -5.41 8.43 -39.58
CA LEU A 102 -6.45 8.90 -38.66
C LEU A 102 -6.98 7.80 -37.77
N THR A 103 -7.21 6.61 -38.33
CA THR A 103 -7.65 5.42 -37.54
C THR A 103 -6.60 5.02 -36.52
N ASN A 104 -5.32 5.02 -36.88
CA ASN A 104 -4.22 4.71 -35.96
C ASN A 104 -4.17 5.72 -34.79
N ILE A 105 -4.32 7.01 -35.08
CA ILE A 105 -4.39 8.06 -34.04
C ILE A 105 -5.58 7.80 -33.10
N ALA A 106 -6.77 7.51 -33.64
CA ALA A 106 -7.97 7.26 -32.85
C ALA A 106 -7.81 6.02 -31.94
N ILE A 107 -7.30 4.90 -32.49
CA ILE A 107 -7.06 3.67 -31.72
C ILE A 107 -5.97 3.91 -30.66
N SER A 108 -4.90 4.61 -31.00
CA SER A 108 -3.83 4.95 -30.04
C SER A 108 -4.34 5.82 -28.89
N PHE A 109 -5.20 6.79 -29.18
CA PHE A 109 -5.88 7.60 -28.17
C PHE A 109 -6.77 6.72 -27.26
N ALA A 110 -7.63 5.89 -27.85
CA ALA A 110 -8.50 4.97 -27.11
C ALA A 110 -7.70 4.01 -26.21
N ARG A 111 -6.58 3.48 -26.71
CA ARG A 111 -5.66 2.64 -25.94
C ARG A 111 -5.06 3.39 -24.75
N ARG A 112 -4.52 4.61 -24.97
CA ARG A 112 -3.92 5.42 -23.88
C ARG A 112 -4.95 5.76 -22.81
N TRP A 113 -6.14 6.17 -23.22
CA TRP A 113 -7.25 6.47 -22.32
C TRP A 113 -7.65 5.24 -21.50
N SER A 114 -7.87 4.10 -22.16
CA SER A 114 -8.21 2.83 -21.52
C SER A 114 -7.13 2.39 -20.53
N SER A 115 -5.85 2.48 -20.93
CA SER A 115 -4.71 2.08 -20.07
C SER A 115 -4.62 2.96 -18.82
N ALA A 116 -4.78 4.27 -18.95
CA ALA A 116 -4.74 5.19 -17.81
C ALA A 116 -5.85 4.90 -16.79
N LEU A 117 -7.10 4.77 -17.26
CA LEU A 117 -8.23 4.44 -16.38
C LEU A 117 -8.08 3.06 -15.72
N LEU A 118 -7.57 2.10 -16.49
CA LEU A 118 -7.30 0.75 -15.97
C LEU A 118 -6.22 0.78 -14.89
N GLY A 119 -5.16 1.58 -15.09
CA GLY A 119 -4.08 1.76 -14.12
C GLY A 119 -4.61 2.27 -12.79
N VAL A 120 -5.34 3.40 -12.80
CA VAL A 120 -5.91 3.98 -11.57
C VAL A 120 -6.87 3.01 -10.87
N LYS A 121 -7.78 2.37 -11.64
CA LYS A 121 -8.73 1.42 -11.05
C LYS A 121 -8.03 0.21 -10.44
N SER A 122 -7.00 -0.31 -11.10
CA SER A 122 -6.21 -1.44 -10.61
C SER A 122 -5.46 -1.09 -9.32
N GLN A 123 -4.82 0.08 -9.30
CA GLN A 123 -4.10 0.58 -8.13
C GLN A 123 -5.04 0.75 -6.93
N ASN A 124 -6.16 1.44 -7.11
CA ASN A 124 -7.13 1.64 -6.04
C ASN A 124 -7.67 0.31 -5.49
N LEU A 125 -7.97 -0.65 -6.37
CA LEU A 125 -8.45 -1.97 -5.95
C LEU A 125 -7.39 -2.74 -5.16
N MET A 126 -6.13 -2.69 -5.58
CA MET A 126 -5.02 -3.34 -4.89
C MET A 126 -4.77 -2.70 -3.53
N GLN A 127 -4.73 -1.37 -3.46
CA GLN A 127 -4.57 -0.62 -2.20
C GLN A 127 -5.70 -0.94 -1.23
N LEU A 128 -6.95 -0.92 -1.70
CA LEU A 128 -8.12 -1.22 -0.87
C LEU A 128 -8.07 -2.65 -0.30
N ARG A 129 -7.71 -3.63 -1.13
CA ARG A 129 -7.57 -5.03 -0.69
C ARG A 129 -6.47 -5.20 0.34
N ALA A 130 -5.29 -4.63 0.07
CA ALA A 130 -4.16 -4.73 0.98
C ALA A 130 -4.42 -4.00 2.31
N PHE A 131 -5.07 -2.83 2.25
CA PHE A 131 -5.47 -2.07 3.44
C PHE A 131 -6.55 -2.83 4.24
N ALA A 132 -7.58 -3.34 3.58
CA ALA A 132 -8.61 -4.14 4.25
C ALA A 132 -8.02 -5.39 4.92
N ARG A 133 -7.08 -6.06 4.23
CA ARG A 133 -6.38 -7.22 4.80
C ARG A 133 -5.57 -6.84 6.04
N LEU A 134 -4.83 -5.75 5.98
CA LEU A 134 -4.07 -5.24 7.12
C LEU A 134 -4.98 -4.93 8.32
N MET A 135 -6.10 -4.25 8.07
CA MET A 135 -7.04 -3.89 9.14
C MET A 135 -7.74 -5.10 9.80
N HIS A 136 -7.93 -6.18 9.05
CA HIS A 136 -8.53 -7.42 9.56
C HIS A 136 -7.51 -8.49 9.95
N SER A 137 -6.21 -8.20 9.88
CA SER A 137 -5.16 -9.14 10.27
C SER A 137 -5.02 -9.21 11.78
N VAL A 138 -4.62 -10.40 12.27
CA VAL A 138 -4.29 -10.61 13.67
C VAL A 138 -3.11 -9.71 14.05
N TRP A 139 -3.29 -8.92 15.11
CA TRP A 139 -2.22 -8.10 15.66
C TRP A 139 -1.29 -8.96 16.51
N THR A 140 -0.01 -9.05 16.15
CA THR A 140 0.95 -10.00 16.77
C THR A 140 1.75 -9.40 17.94
N GLY A 141 1.41 -8.18 18.37
CA GLY A 141 2.07 -7.55 19.53
C GLY A 141 3.37 -6.81 19.22
N LYS A 142 4.00 -7.10 18.11
CA LYS A 142 5.02 -6.28 17.45
C LYS A 142 4.48 -5.91 16.08
N GLU A 143 4.62 -4.66 15.70
CA GLU A 143 4.43 -4.30 14.29
C GLU A 143 5.48 -5.07 13.48
N GLN A 144 5.06 -6.11 12.76
CA GLN A 144 5.94 -6.87 11.86
C GLN A 144 6.57 -5.96 10.82
N PHE A 145 5.91 -4.85 10.53
CA PHE A 145 6.33 -3.85 9.57
C PHE A 145 6.25 -2.46 10.21
N HIS A 146 7.27 -1.65 10.03
CA HIS A 146 7.21 -0.23 10.40
C HIS A 146 6.13 0.46 9.57
N SER A 147 5.42 1.43 10.15
CA SER A 147 4.33 2.16 9.46
C SER A 147 4.76 2.72 8.10
N GLY A 148 5.99 3.23 8.00
CA GLY A 148 6.58 3.70 6.75
C GLY A 148 6.79 2.58 5.71
N ASP A 149 7.12 1.35 6.13
CA ASP A 149 7.24 0.21 5.20
C ASP A 149 5.87 -0.22 4.68
N VAL A 150 4.87 -0.27 5.55
CA VAL A 150 3.48 -0.54 5.15
C VAL A 150 2.98 0.50 4.15
N MET A 151 3.22 1.78 4.42
CA MET A 151 2.83 2.86 3.52
C MET A 151 3.53 2.74 2.16
N ASN A 152 4.83 2.42 2.13
CA ASN A 152 5.56 2.15 0.90
C ASN A 152 4.98 0.96 0.11
N ARG A 153 4.59 -0.12 0.78
CA ARG A 153 3.94 -1.27 0.16
C ARG A 153 2.59 -0.89 -0.45
N LEU A 154 1.75 -0.19 0.32
CA LEU A 154 0.42 0.23 -0.14
C LEU A 154 0.46 1.23 -1.29
N ILE A 155 1.42 2.15 -1.33
CA ILE A 155 1.46 3.20 -2.35
C ILE A 155 2.41 2.82 -3.49
N ARG A 156 3.68 2.59 -3.19
CA ARG A 156 4.72 2.43 -4.21
C ARG A 156 4.71 1.04 -4.83
N ASP A 157 4.68 -0.02 -4.01
CA ASP A 157 4.71 -1.39 -4.52
C ASP A 157 3.42 -1.70 -5.29
N ALA A 158 2.26 -1.25 -4.79
CA ALA A 158 0.99 -1.37 -5.51
C ALA A 158 1.04 -0.67 -6.88
N ASN A 159 1.66 0.51 -6.98
CA ASN A 159 1.83 1.23 -8.25
C ASN A 159 2.80 0.51 -9.19
N GLU A 160 3.95 0.01 -8.70
CA GLU A 160 4.92 -0.75 -9.50
C GLU A 160 4.28 -2.03 -10.08
N ILE A 161 3.55 -2.79 -9.28
CA ILE A 161 2.84 -4.00 -9.72
C ILE A 161 1.76 -3.65 -10.75
N THR A 162 0.95 -2.64 -10.47
CA THR A 162 -0.13 -2.20 -11.34
C THR A 162 0.41 -1.76 -12.70
N SER A 163 1.48 -0.97 -12.73
CA SER A 163 2.09 -0.49 -13.97
C SER A 163 2.59 -1.64 -14.85
N VAL A 164 3.10 -2.71 -14.24
CA VAL A 164 3.53 -3.90 -15.00
C VAL A 164 2.32 -4.63 -15.57
N ILE A 165 1.27 -4.83 -14.82
CA ILE A 165 0.07 -5.56 -15.27
C ILE A 165 -0.68 -4.79 -16.36
N THR A 166 -0.82 -3.45 -16.23
CA THR A 166 -1.70 -2.65 -17.10
C THR A 166 -0.99 -2.04 -18.30
N ASP A 167 0.32 -1.85 -18.24
CA ASP A 167 1.10 -1.22 -19.31
C ASP A 167 2.28 -2.07 -19.78
N THR A 168 3.18 -2.49 -18.88
CA THR A 168 4.45 -3.13 -19.29
C THR A 168 4.24 -4.49 -19.96
N LEU A 169 3.45 -5.40 -19.38
CA LEU A 169 3.16 -6.72 -19.96
C LEU A 169 2.37 -6.62 -21.28
N PRO A 170 1.29 -5.84 -21.37
CA PRO A 170 0.61 -5.60 -22.65
C PRO A 170 1.53 -4.99 -23.71
N SER A 171 2.35 -4.03 -23.34
CA SER A 171 3.31 -3.39 -24.27
C SER A 171 4.39 -4.35 -24.71
N ALA A 172 4.95 -5.17 -23.81
CA ALA A 172 5.94 -6.19 -24.15
C ALA A 172 5.38 -7.22 -25.13
N LEU A 173 4.12 -7.63 -24.96
CA LEU A 173 3.45 -8.53 -25.91
C LEU A 173 3.31 -7.87 -27.29
N CYS A 174 2.81 -6.62 -27.35
CA CYS A 174 2.67 -5.89 -28.59
C CYS A 174 4.02 -5.69 -29.31
N VAL A 175 5.07 -5.37 -28.55
CA VAL A 175 6.44 -5.21 -29.06
C VAL A 175 6.99 -6.53 -29.62
N SER A 176 6.74 -7.65 -28.94
CA SER A 176 7.14 -8.98 -29.43
C SER A 176 6.41 -9.35 -30.73
N VAL A 177 5.09 -9.11 -30.79
CA VAL A 177 4.31 -9.35 -32.00
C VAL A 177 4.78 -8.45 -33.14
N ARG A 178 5.05 -7.17 -32.87
CA ARG A 178 5.61 -6.22 -33.84
C ARG A 178 6.93 -6.73 -34.43
N LEU A 179 7.84 -7.22 -33.60
CA LEU A 179 9.13 -7.75 -34.02
C LEU A 179 8.97 -8.95 -34.97
N VAL A 180 8.10 -9.91 -34.61
CA VAL A 180 7.83 -11.10 -35.43
C VAL A 180 7.22 -10.70 -36.78
N PHE A 181 6.22 -9.82 -36.79
CA PHE A 181 5.59 -9.38 -38.03
C PHE A 181 6.55 -8.57 -38.90
N ALA A 182 7.38 -7.67 -38.32
CA ALA A 182 8.36 -6.91 -39.05
C ALA A 182 9.39 -7.84 -39.72
N PHE A 183 9.85 -8.87 -38.99
CA PHE A 183 10.77 -9.87 -39.53
C PHE A 183 10.13 -10.68 -40.67
N LEU A 184 8.92 -11.21 -40.48
CA LEU A 184 8.22 -12.00 -41.50
C LEU A 184 7.93 -11.15 -42.75
N TYR A 185 7.56 -9.88 -42.56
CA TYR A 185 7.27 -8.99 -43.67
C TYR A 185 8.54 -8.61 -44.46
N LEU A 186 9.66 -8.38 -43.76
CA LEU A 186 10.96 -8.15 -44.39
C LEU A 186 11.46 -9.41 -45.11
N PHE A 187 11.29 -10.59 -44.51
CA PHE A 187 11.67 -11.89 -45.09
C PHE A 187 10.91 -12.19 -46.38
N HIS A 188 9.64 -11.78 -46.45
CA HIS A 188 8.82 -11.93 -47.66
C HIS A 188 9.37 -11.13 -48.85
N PHE A 189 9.97 -9.97 -48.61
CA PHE A 189 10.53 -9.13 -49.68
C PHE A 189 11.98 -9.47 -50.01
N ASP A 190 12.85 -9.66 -49.01
CA ASP A 190 14.26 -9.98 -49.18
C ASP A 190 14.77 -10.84 -48.01
N SER A 191 14.97 -12.13 -48.29
CA SER A 191 15.37 -13.11 -47.28
C SER A 191 16.80 -12.86 -46.78
N TRP A 192 17.70 -12.32 -47.64
CA TRP A 192 19.07 -12.03 -47.25
C TRP A 192 19.14 -10.85 -46.27
N LEU A 193 18.42 -9.79 -46.57
CA LEU A 193 18.35 -8.62 -45.69
C LEU A 193 17.75 -8.98 -44.36
N ALA A 194 16.66 -9.77 -44.34
CA ALA A 194 16.03 -10.25 -43.10
C ALA A 194 17.02 -11.07 -42.24
N LEU A 195 17.78 -11.95 -42.87
CA LEU A 195 18.79 -12.77 -42.17
C LEU A 195 19.90 -11.94 -41.56
N ILE A 196 20.42 -10.93 -42.29
CA ILE A 196 21.43 -9.99 -41.78
C ILE A 196 20.91 -9.25 -40.54
N VAL A 197 19.70 -8.73 -40.58
CA VAL A 197 19.09 -8.02 -39.46
C VAL A 197 18.89 -8.97 -38.27
N LEU A 198 18.48 -10.23 -38.52
CA LEU A 198 18.30 -11.24 -37.48
C LEU A 198 19.62 -11.60 -36.79
N VAL A 199 20.73 -11.70 -37.53
CA VAL A 199 22.05 -12.01 -36.95
C VAL A 199 22.61 -10.84 -36.13
N LEU A 200 22.31 -9.61 -36.52
CA LEU A 200 22.71 -8.43 -35.76
C LEU A 200 22.02 -8.33 -34.39
N ALA A 201 20.76 -8.79 -34.28
CA ALA A 201 19.96 -8.69 -33.07
C ALA A 201 20.61 -9.38 -31.83
N PRO A 202 21.07 -10.62 -31.85
CA PRO A 202 21.71 -11.28 -30.70
C PRO A 202 23.04 -10.62 -30.29
N ILE A 203 23.77 -10.00 -31.20
CA ILE A 203 24.99 -9.25 -30.87
C ILE A 203 24.68 -8.11 -29.93
N PHE A 204 23.61 -7.35 -30.18
CA PHE A 204 23.15 -6.28 -29.29
C PHE A 204 22.65 -6.82 -27.94
N LEU A 205 21.99 -7.99 -27.92
CA LEU A 205 21.56 -8.65 -26.69
C LEU A 205 22.74 -9.11 -25.81
N LEU A 206 23.81 -9.59 -26.40
CA LEU A 206 25.02 -9.99 -25.66
C LEU A 206 25.75 -8.78 -25.05
N LEU A 207 25.89 -7.69 -25.83
CA LEU A 207 26.46 -6.43 -25.34
C LEU A 207 25.58 -5.85 -24.19
N SER A 208 24.27 -6.01 -24.26
CA SER A 208 23.35 -5.50 -23.23
C SER A 208 23.50 -6.19 -21.88
N LYS A 209 23.91 -7.47 -21.81
CA LYS A 209 24.09 -8.19 -20.53
C LYS A 209 25.19 -7.58 -19.66
N VAL A 210 26.34 -7.24 -20.24
CA VAL A 210 27.46 -6.60 -19.53
C VAL A 210 27.04 -5.21 -19.06
N TYR A 211 26.39 -4.45 -19.94
CA TYR A 211 25.83 -3.14 -19.63
C TYR A 211 24.85 -3.18 -18.45
N ILE A 212 23.87 -4.09 -18.48
CA ILE A 212 22.84 -4.22 -17.45
C ILE A 212 23.46 -4.54 -16.09
N LYS A 213 24.44 -5.45 -16.01
CA LYS A 213 25.12 -5.80 -14.76
C LYS A 213 25.81 -4.60 -14.12
N LYS A 214 26.59 -3.84 -14.91
CA LYS A 214 27.31 -2.65 -14.43
C LYS A 214 26.35 -1.52 -14.06
N MET A 215 25.31 -1.29 -14.86
CA MET A 215 24.28 -0.28 -14.60
C MET A 215 23.50 -0.58 -13.31
N ARG A 216 23.18 -1.86 -13.03
CA ARG A 216 22.53 -2.26 -11.75
C ARG A 216 23.41 -1.95 -10.56
N ALA A 217 24.72 -2.24 -10.63
CA ALA A 217 25.66 -1.94 -9.54
C ALA A 217 25.69 -0.44 -9.24
N MET A 218 25.86 0.41 -10.28
CA MET A 218 25.85 1.87 -10.13
C MET A 218 24.52 2.41 -9.60
N THR A 219 23.40 1.86 -10.07
CA THR A 219 22.08 2.26 -9.60
C THR A 219 21.87 1.88 -8.14
N ARG A 220 22.39 0.73 -7.69
CA ARG A 220 22.32 0.32 -6.27
C ARG A 220 23.13 1.26 -5.38
N GLU A 221 24.33 1.66 -5.82
CA GLU A 221 25.17 2.61 -5.09
C GLU A 221 24.48 3.97 -4.94
N ILE A 222 23.92 4.51 -6.03
CA ILE A 222 23.13 5.75 -6.03
C ILE A 222 21.94 5.64 -5.05
N ARG A 223 21.17 4.56 -5.08
CA ARG A 223 20.05 4.34 -4.15
C ARG A 223 20.48 4.30 -2.69
N ASN A 224 21.62 3.69 -2.39
CA ASN A 224 22.16 3.65 -1.03
C ASN A 224 22.53 5.05 -0.54
N THR A 225 23.15 5.86 -1.40
CA THR A 225 23.51 7.25 -1.07
C THR A 225 22.26 8.13 -0.93
N ASP A 226 21.27 7.96 -1.79
CA ASP A 226 19.98 8.65 -1.73
C ASP A 226 19.22 8.31 -0.44
N SER A 227 19.17 7.04 -0.04
CA SER A 227 18.60 6.62 1.25
C SER A 227 19.32 7.25 2.44
N ARG A 228 20.65 7.41 2.37
CA ARG A 228 21.43 8.12 3.41
C ARG A 228 21.04 9.58 3.48
N ILE A 229 20.86 10.25 2.34
CA ILE A 229 20.38 11.64 2.29
C ILE A 229 19.00 11.76 2.93
N GLN A 230 18.07 10.85 2.58
CA GLN A 230 16.72 10.84 3.17
C GLN A 230 16.77 10.65 4.69
N SER A 231 17.63 9.74 5.18
CA SER A 231 17.80 9.55 6.63
C SER A 231 18.35 10.82 7.31
N ILE A 232 19.36 11.47 6.73
CA ILE A 232 19.91 12.73 7.28
C ILE A 232 18.82 13.80 7.34
N LEU A 233 18.03 13.97 6.28
CA LEU A 233 16.96 14.96 6.24
C LEU A 233 15.88 14.65 7.27
N GLN A 234 15.41 13.42 7.33
CA GLN A 234 14.36 12.99 8.27
C GLN A 234 14.80 13.19 9.73
N GLU A 235 16.01 12.72 10.08
CA GLU A 235 16.57 12.85 11.43
C GLU A 235 16.77 14.32 11.82
N SER A 236 17.30 15.14 10.89
CA SER A 236 17.53 16.55 11.12
C SER A 236 16.22 17.33 11.31
N ILE A 237 15.18 17.02 10.56
CA ILE A 237 13.86 17.66 10.69
C ILE A 237 13.20 17.23 12.01
N GLN A 238 13.21 15.93 12.32
CA GLN A 238 12.62 15.37 13.54
C GLN A 238 13.27 15.95 14.81
N HIS A 239 14.59 16.11 14.80
CA HIS A 239 15.36 16.60 15.96
C HIS A 239 15.86 18.05 15.79
N ARG A 240 15.16 18.86 14.97
CA ARG A 240 15.57 20.24 14.66
C ARG A 240 15.78 21.09 15.90
N MET A 241 14.95 20.95 16.93
CA MET A 241 15.08 21.66 18.19
C MET A 241 16.40 21.31 18.90
N VAL A 242 16.75 20.04 18.97
CA VAL A 242 17.99 19.54 19.58
C VAL A 242 19.21 20.07 18.81
N LEU A 243 19.18 20.01 17.48
CA LEU A 243 20.27 20.49 16.64
C LEU A 243 20.51 22.01 16.81
N LYS A 244 19.42 22.78 16.98
CA LYS A 244 19.52 24.23 17.26
C LYS A 244 20.10 24.50 18.63
N THR A 245 19.68 23.78 19.66
CA THR A 245 20.17 23.95 21.03
C THR A 245 21.63 23.52 21.21
N LEU A 246 22.07 22.56 20.39
CA LEU A 246 23.47 22.09 20.34
C LEU A 246 24.35 22.91 19.39
N GLU A 247 23.81 23.92 18.71
CA GLU A 247 24.52 24.76 17.72
C GLU A 247 25.15 23.96 16.55
N GLN A 248 24.56 22.76 16.23
CA GLN A 248 25.07 21.84 15.20
C GLN A 248 24.37 22.00 13.83
N THR A 249 23.68 23.12 13.60
CA THR A 249 22.93 23.36 12.37
C THR A 249 23.82 23.34 11.12
N GLU A 250 24.96 24.12 11.17
CA GLU A 250 25.90 24.20 10.04
C GLU A 250 26.60 22.86 9.78
N GLY A 251 26.98 22.13 10.84
CA GLY A 251 27.59 20.82 10.71
C GLY A 251 26.69 19.80 10.00
N MET A 252 25.36 19.89 10.23
CA MET A 252 24.40 19.03 9.52
C MET A 252 24.20 19.44 8.05
N VAL A 253 24.19 20.75 7.77
CA VAL A 253 24.13 21.26 6.39
C VAL A 253 25.37 20.81 5.61
N ASP A 254 26.56 20.91 6.18
CA ASP A 254 27.82 20.47 5.58
C ASP A 254 27.81 18.94 5.32
N ARG A 255 27.34 18.16 6.30
CA ARG A 255 27.21 16.69 6.14
C ARG A 255 26.26 16.32 5.00
N LEU A 256 25.13 17.02 4.88
CA LEU A 256 24.18 16.85 3.78
C LEU A 256 24.85 17.23 2.45
N SER A 257 25.51 18.38 2.36
CA SER A 257 26.21 18.89 1.18
C SER A 257 27.28 17.90 0.68
N GLN A 258 28.11 17.35 1.58
CA GLN A 258 29.11 16.34 1.24
C GLN A 258 28.47 15.07 0.68
N THR A 259 27.36 14.60 1.29
CA THR A 259 26.66 13.42 0.83
C THR A 259 26.01 13.65 -0.54
N GLN A 260 25.44 14.85 -0.78
CA GLN A 260 24.91 15.26 -2.08
C GLN A 260 25.98 15.36 -3.15
N SER A 261 27.17 15.89 -2.82
CA SER A 261 28.32 15.94 -3.73
C SER A 261 28.78 14.54 -4.15
N SER A 262 28.79 13.59 -3.22
CA SER A 262 29.05 12.17 -3.51
C SER A 262 28.01 11.60 -4.47
N LEU A 263 26.71 11.84 -4.20
CA LEU A 263 25.61 11.43 -5.08
C LEU A 263 25.77 12.01 -6.49
N GLN A 264 26.12 13.28 -6.59
CA GLN A 264 26.34 13.95 -7.86
C GLN A 264 27.48 13.28 -8.66
N GLY A 265 28.58 12.92 -7.99
CA GLY A 265 29.69 12.17 -8.57
C GLY A 265 29.24 10.81 -9.13
N GLN A 266 28.48 10.04 -8.35
CA GLN A 266 27.94 8.75 -8.76
C GLN A 266 26.97 8.87 -9.94
N ILE A 267 26.09 9.89 -9.94
CA ILE A 267 25.18 10.18 -11.06
C ILE A 267 25.96 10.54 -12.32
N LYS A 268 27.00 11.40 -12.20
CA LYS A 268 27.89 11.73 -13.31
C LYS A 268 28.51 10.50 -13.95
N HIS A 269 29.09 9.62 -13.14
CA HIS A 269 29.69 8.36 -13.61
C HIS A 269 28.67 7.46 -14.31
N LYS A 270 27.50 7.28 -13.71
CA LYS A 270 26.39 6.51 -14.31
C LYS A 270 25.94 7.12 -15.63
N THR A 271 25.78 8.44 -15.69
CA THR A 271 25.31 9.15 -16.90
C THR A 271 26.35 9.02 -18.03
N LEU A 272 27.63 9.22 -17.75
CA LEU A 272 28.70 9.01 -18.73
C LEU A 272 28.69 7.58 -19.29
N PHE A 273 28.62 6.59 -18.41
CA PHE A 273 28.56 5.18 -18.82
C PHE A 273 27.32 4.88 -19.66
N SER A 274 26.17 5.40 -19.25
CA SER A 274 24.90 5.25 -19.99
C SER A 274 24.96 5.94 -21.35
N SER A 275 25.49 7.16 -21.41
CA SER A 275 25.62 7.93 -22.66
C SER A 275 26.55 7.23 -23.65
N PHE A 276 27.69 6.70 -23.18
CA PHE A 276 28.61 5.96 -24.03
C PHE A 276 28.00 4.64 -24.58
N SER A 277 27.26 3.95 -23.72
CA SER A 277 26.51 2.76 -24.13
C SER A 277 25.40 3.09 -25.14
N ASN A 278 24.65 4.18 -24.91
CA ASN A 278 23.63 4.65 -25.85
C ASN A 278 24.25 5.07 -27.18
N LEU A 279 25.42 5.71 -27.17
CA LEU A 279 26.15 6.05 -28.39
C LEU A 279 26.48 4.77 -29.19
N THR A 280 27.01 3.74 -28.55
CA THR A 280 27.32 2.47 -29.19
C THR A 280 26.10 1.81 -29.82
N VAL A 281 24.97 1.78 -29.09
CA VAL A 281 23.71 1.23 -29.59
C VAL A 281 23.15 2.05 -30.74
N ASN A 282 23.14 3.40 -30.63
CA ASN A 282 22.66 4.28 -31.69
C ASN A 282 23.53 4.20 -32.95
N THR A 283 24.87 4.06 -32.80
CA THR A 283 25.78 3.83 -33.94
C THR A 283 25.42 2.53 -34.64
N GLY A 284 25.16 1.46 -33.90
CA GLY A 284 24.69 0.18 -34.46
C GLY A 284 23.35 0.31 -35.21
N PHE A 285 22.40 1.05 -34.68
CA PHE A 285 21.13 1.30 -35.36
C PHE A 285 21.30 2.14 -36.62
N THR A 286 22.13 3.19 -36.56
CA THR A 286 22.45 4.00 -37.73
C THR A 286 23.18 3.18 -38.79
N ALA A 287 24.12 2.34 -38.40
CA ALA A 287 24.80 1.43 -39.32
C ALA A 287 23.83 0.43 -39.99
N GLY A 288 22.89 -0.14 -39.22
CA GLY A 288 21.84 -1.01 -39.76
C GLY A 288 20.91 -0.29 -40.74
N TYR A 289 20.55 0.96 -40.43
CA TYR A 289 19.78 1.81 -41.35
C TYR A 289 20.54 2.09 -42.64
N LEU A 290 21.79 2.53 -42.56
CA LEU A 290 22.65 2.81 -43.72
C LEU A 290 22.89 1.56 -44.58
N LEU A 291 23.13 0.41 -43.93
CA LEU A 291 23.31 -0.86 -44.64
C LEU A 291 22.04 -1.24 -45.42
N THR A 292 20.87 -1.07 -44.80
CA THR A 292 19.58 -1.33 -45.44
C THR A 292 19.32 -0.36 -46.58
N PHE A 293 19.67 0.92 -46.41
CA PHE A 293 19.57 1.93 -47.45
C PHE A 293 20.46 1.60 -48.66
N ILE A 294 21.74 1.34 -48.40
CA ILE A 294 22.72 0.99 -49.45
C ILE A 294 22.30 -0.30 -50.18
N TRP A 295 21.90 -1.33 -49.42
CA TRP A 295 21.37 -2.57 -50.00
C TRP A 295 20.14 -2.31 -50.88
N GLY A 296 19.18 -1.49 -50.39
CA GLY A 296 17.98 -1.09 -51.11
C GLY A 296 18.31 -0.36 -52.41
N VAL A 297 19.28 0.58 -52.38
CA VAL A 297 19.74 1.30 -53.59
C VAL A 297 20.36 0.33 -54.64
N TYR A 298 21.20 -0.60 -54.17
CA TYR A 298 21.83 -1.59 -55.06
C TYR A 298 20.81 -2.53 -55.71
N ARG A 299 19.79 -2.95 -54.96
CA ARG A 299 18.70 -3.78 -55.49
C ARG A 299 17.75 -2.99 -56.40
N LEU A 300 17.58 -1.70 -56.14
CA LEU A 300 16.81 -0.80 -57.02
C LEU A 300 17.49 -0.57 -58.34
N ASP A 301 18.79 -0.29 -58.34
CA ASP A 301 19.61 -0.11 -59.55
C ASP A 301 19.62 -1.40 -60.40
N ALA A 302 19.67 -2.56 -59.77
CA ALA A 302 19.53 -3.85 -60.45
C ALA A 302 18.11 -4.16 -60.96
N GLY A 303 17.14 -3.26 -60.77
CA GLY A 303 15.74 -3.43 -61.17
C GLY A 303 14.99 -4.53 -60.42
N ALA A 304 15.56 -5.03 -59.29
CA ALA A 304 15.02 -6.15 -58.54
C ALA A 304 13.91 -5.73 -57.55
N ILE A 305 13.84 -4.46 -57.18
CA ILE A 305 12.79 -3.88 -56.29
C ILE A 305 12.28 -2.54 -56.81
N THR A 306 11.13 -2.13 -56.30
CA THR A 306 10.51 -0.83 -56.61
C THR A 306 10.99 0.25 -55.63
N TYR A 307 10.79 1.53 -55.94
CA TYR A 307 11.02 2.65 -55.01
C TYR A 307 10.20 2.52 -53.76
N GLY A 308 8.94 2.10 -53.86
CA GLY A 308 8.06 1.86 -52.69
C GLY A 308 8.56 0.70 -51.81
N THR A 309 9.15 -0.36 -52.45
CA THR A 309 9.73 -1.48 -51.67
C THR A 309 10.98 -1.02 -50.91
N MET A 310 11.86 -0.21 -51.53
CA MET A 310 13.01 0.37 -50.86
C MET A 310 12.62 1.20 -49.63
N LEU A 311 11.60 2.03 -49.73
CA LEU A 311 11.11 2.81 -48.60
C LEU A 311 10.49 1.93 -47.53
N ALA A 312 9.76 0.87 -47.92
CA ALA A 312 9.24 -0.13 -46.97
C ALA A 312 10.35 -0.84 -46.19
N PHE A 313 11.50 -1.16 -46.80
CA PHE A 313 12.67 -1.73 -46.08
C PHE A 313 13.16 -0.82 -44.99
N ILE A 314 13.31 0.48 -45.27
CA ILE A 314 13.75 1.49 -44.29
C ILE A 314 12.78 1.56 -43.11
N GLN A 315 11.48 1.58 -43.38
CA GLN A 315 10.45 1.64 -42.35
C GLN A 315 10.44 0.34 -41.51
N LEU A 316 10.57 -0.84 -42.17
CA LEU A 316 10.58 -2.14 -41.47
C LEU A 316 11.79 -2.31 -40.54
N VAL A 317 12.96 -1.85 -40.95
CA VAL A 317 14.15 -1.85 -40.10
C VAL A 317 13.92 -0.99 -38.85
N GLY A 318 13.27 0.16 -38.98
CA GLY A 318 12.84 0.99 -37.86
C GLY A 318 11.89 0.23 -36.90
N GLN A 319 10.94 -0.55 -37.46
CA GLN A 319 10.02 -1.39 -36.67
C GLN A 319 10.72 -2.57 -35.95
N ILE A 320 11.86 -3.00 -36.42
CA ILE A 320 12.70 -4.03 -35.75
C ILE A 320 13.57 -3.40 -34.66
N GLN A 321 14.17 -2.23 -34.93
CA GLN A 321 15.09 -1.57 -34.00
C GLN A 321 14.38 -1.00 -32.75
N GLY A 322 13.15 -0.46 -32.90
CA GLY A 322 12.34 0.07 -31.81
C GLY A 322 12.15 -0.91 -30.65
N PRO A 323 11.68 -2.14 -30.88
CA PRO A 323 11.53 -3.20 -29.89
C PRO A 323 12.75 -3.45 -29.00
N PHE A 324 13.95 -3.43 -29.57
CA PHE A 324 15.18 -3.63 -28.80
C PHE A 324 15.44 -2.50 -27.79
N ARG A 325 15.10 -1.28 -28.14
CA ARG A 325 15.17 -0.13 -27.22
C ARG A 325 14.15 -0.28 -26.08
N ASP A 326 12.95 -0.72 -26.38
CA ASP A 326 11.87 -0.90 -25.37
C ASP A 326 12.17 -2.05 -24.42
N MET A 327 12.76 -3.16 -24.89
CA MET A 327 13.15 -4.29 -24.03
C MET A 327 14.11 -3.89 -22.91
N THR A 328 15.00 -2.91 -23.14
CA THR A 328 15.91 -2.41 -22.09
C THR A 328 15.17 -1.74 -20.93
N ARG A 329 13.96 -1.21 -21.15
CA ARG A 329 13.11 -0.61 -20.13
C ARG A 329 12.24 -1.64 -19.42
N PHE A 330 11.72 -2.65 -20.13
CA PHE A 330 10.81 -3.63 -19.55
C PHE A 330 11.47 -4.50 -18.48
N VAL A 331 12.70 -4.95 -18.70
CA VAL A 331 13.39 -5.88 -17.79
C VAL A 331 13.55 -5.32 -16.38
N PRO A 332 14.08 -4.09 -16.15
CA PRO A 332 14.16 -3.52 -14.81
C PRO A 332 12.80 -3.32 -14.15
N THR A 333 11.80 -2.88 -14.92
CA THR A 333 10.44 -2.65 -14.41
C THR A 333 9.77 -3.95 -13.96
N ILE A 334 9.90 -5.01 -14.74
CA ILE A 334 9.37 -6.34 -14.37
C ILE A 334 10.08 -6.87 -13.10
N ILE A 335 11.41 -6.76 -13.01
CA ILE A 335 12.15 -7.18 -11.82
C ILE A 335 11.73 -6.38 -10.58
N GLY A 336 11.54 -5.07 -10.72
CA GLY A 336 11.02 -4.22 -9.64
C GLY A 336 9.66 -4.69 -9.16
N ALA A 337 8.74 -4.92 -10.08
CA ALA A 337 7.39 -5.39 -9.74
C ALA A 337 7.37 -6.81 -9.14
N LEU A 338 8.28 -7.71 -9.55
CA LEU A 338 8.41 -9.03 -8.92
C LEU A 338 8.81 -8.89 -7.45
N THR A 339 9.78 -8.03 -7.14
CA THR A 339 10.19 -7.76 -5.75
C THR A 339 9.07 -7.08 -4.95
N ALA A 340 8.34 -6.16 -5.58
CA ALA A 340 7.18 -5.52 -4.97
C ALA A 340 6.04 -6.54 -4.69
N ALA A 341 5.83 -7.50 -5.60
CA ALA A 341 4.86 -8.57 -5.43
C ALA A 341 5.19 -9.48 -4.24
N GLU A 342 6.45 -9.88 -4.08
CA GLU A 342 6.91 -10.67 -2.93
C GLU A 342 6.62 -9.96 -1.59
N ARG A 343 6.87 -8.64 -1.54
CA ARG A 343 6.57 -7.83 -0.34
C ARG A 343 5.08 -7.67 -0.08
N MET A 344 4.28 -7.54 -1.14
CA MET A 344 2.83 -7.44 -1.04
C MET A 344 2.23 -8.79 -0.61
N GLU A 345 2.73 -9.90 -1.15
CA GLU A 345 2.33 -11.25 -0.78
C GLU A 345 2.61 -11.57 0.70
N GLN A 346 3.75 -11.11 1.25
CA GLN A 346 4.03 -11.20 2.69
C GLN A 346 2.96 -10.51 3.54
N LEU A 347 2.43 -9.38 3.07
CA LEU A 347 1.34 -8.68 3.76
C LEU A 347 0.02 -9.44 3.62
N GLU A 348 -0.23 -10.07 2.47
CA GLU A 348 -1.41 -10.92 2.25
C GLU A 348 -1.38 -12.24 3.03
N GLN A 349 -0.21 -12.75 3.38
CA GLN A 349 -0.05 -13.98 4.17
C GLN A 349 -0.25 -13.77 5.68
N THR A 350 -0.37 -12.52 6.14
CA THR A 350 -0.67 -12.24 7.55
C THR A 350 -2.01 -12.91 7.93
N PRO A 351 -2.05 -13.72 9.02
CA PRO A 351 -3.28 -14.39 9.42
C PRO A 351 -4.39 -13.38 9.71
N MET A 352 -5.59 -13.68 9.26
CA MET A 352 -6.76 -12.84 9.51
C MET A 352 -7.47 -13.21 10.81
N GLU A 353 -8.04 -12.21 11.47
CA GLU A 353 -8.99 -12.46 12.55
C GLU A 353 -10.23 -13.17 11.98
N GLY A 354 -10.77 -14.14 12.72
CA GLY A 354 -11.99 -14.83 12.32
C GLY A 354 -13.18 -13.89 12.19
N SER A 355 -14.24 -14.33 11.52
CA SER A 355 -15.48 -13.56 11.43
C SER A 355 -16.05 -13.36 12.82
N THR A 356 -16.27 -12.09 13.22
CA THR A 356 -16.78 -11.73 14.54
C THR A 356 -18.28 -11.95 14.61
N ARG A 357 -18.71 -12.68 15.65
CA ARG A 357 -20.10 -12.70 16.11
C ARG A 357 -20.10 -12.09 17.51
N PRO A 358 -20.47 -10.80 17.66
CA PRO A 358 -20.39 -10.12 18.93
C PRO A 358 -21.09 -10.91 20.05
N LYS A 359 -20.35 -11.22 21.12
CA LYS A 359 -20.89 -11.86 22.31
C LYS A 359 -20.96 -10.83 23.43
N LEU A 360 -22.16 -10.31 23.64
CA LEU A 360 -22.46 -9.32 24.69
C LEU A 360 -22.78 -10.01 26.00
N PHE A 361 -22.38 -9.37 27.11
CA PHE A 361 -22.69 -9.75 28.48
C PHE A 361 -23.59 -8.66 29.10
N PRO A 362 -24.94 -8.77 28.99
CA PRO A 362 -25.85 -7.68 29.28
C PRO A 362 -25.91 -7.32 30.77
N HIS A 363 -25.55 -8.21 31.67
CA HIS A 363 -25.65 -8.02 33.14
C HIS A 363 -24.32 -7.57 33.78
N GLY A 364 -23.43 -6.98 33.00
CA GLY A 364 -22.06 -6.67 33.44
C GLY A 364 -21.10 -7.80 33.13
N ALA A 365 -19.87 -7.45 32.75
CA ALA A 365 -18.86 -8.43 32.39
C ALA A 365 -17.71 -8.42 33.39
N GLY A 366 -17.41 -9.56 33.97
CA GLY A 366 -16.16 -9.83 34.68
C GLY A 366 -15.10 -10.38 33.74
N ILE A 367 -13.84 -10.33 34.17
CA ILE A 367 -12.70 -10.89 33.42
C ILE A 367 -11.90 -11.76 34.34
N ARG A 368 -11.74 -13.03 33.98
CA ARG A 368 -10.94 -14.00 34.73
C ARG A 368 -9.72 -14.43 33.92
N LEU A 369 -8.55 -14.25 34.50
CA LEU A 369 -7.31 -14.82 34.00
C LEU A 369 -7.01 -16.07 34.81
N SER A 370 -6.84 -17.24 34.15
CA SER A 370 -6.60 -18.53 34.81
C SER A 370 -5.28 -19.12 34.29
N ASN A 371 -4.28 -19.15 35.17
CA ASN A 371 -2.94 -19.72 34.93
C ASN A 371 -2.31 -19.21 33.65
N VAL A 372 -2.47 -17.90 33.35
CA VAL A 372 -2.03 -17.27 32.13
C VAL A 372 -0.51 -17.16 32.08
N THR A 373 0.09 -17.79 31.09
CA THR A 373 1.51 -17.62 30.74
C THR A 373 1.60 -17.01 29.35
N TYR A 374 2.42 -15.98 29.20
CA TYR A 374 2.65 -15.35 27.90
C TYR A 374 4.11 -14.95 27.70
N ARG A 375 4.61 -15.24 26.49
CA ARG A 375 5.95 -14.88 26.01
C ARG A 375 5.88 -14.38 24.58
N TYR A 376 6.55 -13.27 24.28
CA TYR A 376 6.70 -12.80 22.89
C TYR A 376 7.59 -13.75 22.09
N GLN A 377 7.33 -13.91 20.80
CA GLN A 377 8.04 -14.87 19.92
C GLN A 377 9.57 -14.71 19.94
N ASP A 378 10.07 -13.47 20.03
CA ASP A 378 11.51 -13.17 20.10
C ASP A 378 12.03 -13.04 21.55
N GLY A 379 11.19 -13.26 22.53
CA GLY A 379 11.53 -13.14 23.95
C GLY A 379 12.02 -14.45 24.53
N HIS A 380 13.07 -14.40 25.37
CA HIS A 380 13.59 -15.58 26.08
C HIS A 380 12.90 -15.80 27.41
N ARG A 381 12.07 -14.87 27.89
CA ARG A 381 11.41 -14.97 29.21
C ARG A 381 9.89 -14.81 29.11
N ASN A 382 9.18 -15.41 30.07
CA ASN A 382 7.76 -15.19 30.25
C ASN A 382 7.53 -13.78 30.82
N ILE A 383 6.64 -13.02 30.17
CA ILE A 383 6.21 -11.70 30.66
C ILE A 383 5.17 -11.87 31.77
N LEU A 384 4.22 -12.78 31.54
CA LEU A 384 3.32 -13.29 32.56
C LEU A 384 3.64 -14.79 32.75
N ASP A 385 3.67 -15.25 33.97
CA ASP A 385 4.01 -16.65 34.29
C ASP A 385 3.03 -17.20 35.32
N ASN A 386 2.22 -18.16 34.91
CA ASN A 386 1.17 -18.80 35.70
C ASN A 386 0.29 -17.79 36.48
N PHE A 387 -0.06 -16.70 35.80
CA PHE A 387 -0.75 -15.57 36.41
C PHE A 387 -2.27 -15.82 36.45
N SER A 388 -2.86 -15.65 37.65
CA SER A 388 -4.31 -15.78 37.86
C SER A 388 -4.84 -14.58 38.61
N PHE A 389 -5.93 -14.00 38.13
CA PHE A 389 -6.65 -12.89 38.77
C PHE A 389 -8.10 -12.81 38.26
N ASP A 390 -9.00 -12.37 39.14
CA ASP A 390 -10.42 -12.23 38.85
C ASP A 390 -10.90 -10.76 39.04
N PHE A 391 -11.21 -10.11 37.93
CA PHE A 391 -11.90 -8.82 37.87
C PHE A 391 -13.40 -9.08 37.89
N THR A 392 -13.99 -9.08 39.09
CA THR A 392 -15.42 -9.39 39.25
C THR A 392 -16.31 -8.38 38.57
N PRO A 393 -17.50 -8.78 38.04
CA PRO A 393 -18.45 -7.86 37.41
C PRO A 393 -18.77 -6.67 38.31
N GLY A 394 -18.77 -5.46 37.74
CA GLY A 394 -19.07 -4.21 38.46
C GLY A 394 -17.97 -3.72 39.40
N SER A 395 -16.84 -4.44 39.55
CA SER A 395 -15.78 -4.00 40.46
C SER A 395 -14.84 -2.98 39.82
N THR A 396 -14.19 -2.18 40.66
CA THR A 396 -13.15 -1.22 40.27
C THR A 396 -11.80 -1.68 40.77
N THR A 397 -10.85 -1.91 39.87
CA THR A 397 -9.52 -2.44 40.21
C THR A 397 -8.40 -1.52 39.72
N ALA A 398 -7.48 -1.15 40.63
CA ALA A 398 -6.24 -0.48 40.28
C ALA A 398 -5.13 -1.51 39.98
N ILE A 399 -4.46 -1.36 38.86
CA ILE A 399 -3.35 -2.20 38.41
C ILE A 399 -2.05 -1.40 38.55
N LEU A 400 -1.22 -1.80 39.48
CA LEU A 400 0.06 -1.18 39.80
C LEU A 400 1.21 -2.10 39.36
N GLY A 401 2.37 -1.54 39.08
CA GLY A 401 3.57 -2.30 38.77
C GLY A 401 4.63 -1.46 38.08
N GLU A 402 5.87 -1.86 38.21
CA GLU A 402 6.99 -1.18 37.58
C GLU A 402 6.90 -1.22 36.04
N THR A 403 7.66 -0.35 35.38
CA THR A 403 7.81 -0.39 33.92
C THR A 403 8.39 -1.76 33.52
N GLY A 404 7.73 -2.43 32.57
CA GLY A 404 8.10 -3.77 32.13
C GLY A 404 7.55 -4.93 33.00
N ALA A 405 6.68 -4.67 33.97
CA ALA A 405 6.02 -5.69 34.78
C ALA A 405 4.93 -6.49 34.04
N GLY A 406 4.63 -6.17 32.78
CA GLY A 406 3.65 -6.89 31.96
C GLY A 406 2.24 -6.26 31.92
N LYS A 407 2.03 -5.06 32.46
CA LYS A 407 0.73 -4.38 32.47
C LYS A 407 0.12 -4.26 31.06
N THR A 408 0.86 -3.71 30.13
CA THR A 408 0.40 -3.57 28.72
C THR A 408 0.17 -4.93 28.05
N THR A 409 0.97 -5.94 28.37
CA THR A 409 0.78 -7.30 27.87
C THR A 409 -0.52 -7.91 28.39
N MET A 410 -0.83 -7.73 29.66
CA MET A 410 -2.10 -8.16 30.26
C MET A 410 -3.30 -7.48 29.60
N ILE A 411 -3.26 -6.16 29.38
CA ILE A 411 -4.32 -5.45 28.62
C ILE A 411 -4.48 -6.06 27.23
N ARG A 412 -3.40 -6.28 26.52
CA ARG A 412 -3.46 -6.83 25.15
C ARG A 412 -4.06 -8.24 25.12
N LEU A 413 -3.86 -9.04 26.16
CA LEU A 413 -4.51 -10.35 26.32
C LEU A 413 -6.00 -10.17 26.60
N ILE A 414 -6.39 -9.24 27.48
CA ILE A 414 -7.81 -8.90 27.75
C ILE A 414 -8.50 -8.38 26.49
N LEU A 415 -7.85 -7.51 25.72
CA LEU A 415 -8.34 -7.00 24.44
C LEU A 415 -8.38 -8.07 23.32
N ALA A 416 -7.96 -9.30 23.63
CA ALA A 416 -7.83 -10.38 22.66
C ALA A 416 -6.98 -9.97 21.42
N LEU A 417 -6.02 -9.06 21.61
CA LEU A 417 -5.00 -8.72 20.61
C LEU A 417 -3.86 -9.73 20.65
N LEU A 418 -3.64 -10.37 21.80
CA LEU A 418 -2.69 -11.45 22.01
C LEU A 418 -3.43 -12.69 22.54
N THR A 419 -2.91 -13.87 22.18
CA THR A 419 -3.40 -15.14 22.72
C THR A 419 -2.39 -15.67 23.75
N PRO A 420 -2.81 -16.09 24.94
CA PRO A 420 -1.90 -16.64 25.94
C PRO A 420 -1.22 -17.91 25.42
N THR A 421 0.04 -18.13 25.83
CA THR A 421 0.80 -19.35 25.49
C THR A 421 0.27 -20.57 26.28
N GLN A 422 -0.16 -20.32 27.51
CA GLN A 422 -0.82 -21.31 28.39
C GLN A 422 -1.87 -20.58 29.23
N GLY A 423 -2.87 -21.33 29.72
CA GLY A 423 -3.98 -20.79 30.47
C GLY A 423 -5.00 -20.10 29.55
N GLN A 424 -5.92 -19.35 30.13
CA GLN A 424 -6.95 -18.66 29.37
C GLN A 424 -7.37 -17.34 30.03
N VAL A 425 -7.88 -16.43 29.20
CA VAL A 425 -8.58 -15.21 29.61
C VAL A 425 -10.04 -15.39 29.23
N GLU A 426 -10.94 -15.19 30.18
CA GLU A 426 -12.36 -15.43 30.02
C GLU A 426 -13.17 -14.21 30.45
N PHE A 427 -14.16 -13.85 29.64
CA PHE A 427 -15.24 -12.91 30.01
C PHE A 427 -16.41 -13.71 30.54
N TYR A 428 -17.03 -13.23 31.61
CA TYR A 428 -18.16 -13.92 32.20
C TYR A 428 -19.16 -12.95 32.85
N ASP A 429 -20.41 -13.35 32.92
CA ASP A 429 -21.46 -12.80 33.76
C ASP A 429 -22.10 -13.93 34.57
N GLU A 430 -23.23 -13.64 35.24
CA GLU A 430 -23.95 -14.66 36.04
C GLU A 430 -24.52 -15.80 35.19
N ALA A 431 -24.78 -15.56 33.89
CA ALA A 431 -25.49 -16.48 33.01
C ALA A 431 -24.56 -17.22 32.03
N SER A 432 -23.42 -16.64 31.67
CA SER A 432 -22.58 -17.14 30.58
C SER A 432 -21.10 -16.79 30.72
N SER A 433 -20.27 -17.50 29.97
CA SER A 433 -18.86 -17.17 29.83
C SER A 433 -18.36 -17.37 28.40
N ALA A 434 -17.25 -16.70 28.06
CA ALA A 434 -16.55 -16.86 26.79
C ALA A 434 -15.07 -16.55 26.91
N ILE A 435 -14.26 -17.33 26.20
CA ILE A 435 -12.82 -17.06 26.08
C ILE A 435 -12.64 -15.73 25.31
N ALA A 436 -11.68 -14.92 25.76
CA ALA A 436 -11.32 -13.67 25.14
C ALA A 436 -10.95 -13.89 23.66
N SER A 437 -11.69 -13.23 22.80
CA SER A 437 -11.59 -13.35 21.34
C SER A 437 -12.05 -12.02 20.69
N PRO A 438 -11.87 -11.82 19.39
CA PRO A 438 -12.46 -10.67 18.70
C PRO A 438 -13.96 -10.49 18.99
N ASP A 439 -14.70 -11.58 19.23
CA ASP A 439 -16.15 -11.56 19.53
C ASP A 439 -16.48 -10.89 20.87
N THR A 440 -15.56 -10.95 21.85
CA THR A 440 -15.77 -10.34 23.19
C THR A 440 -15.40 -8.86 23.25
N ARG A 441 -14.72 -8.30 22.21
CA ARG A 441 -14.29 -6.89 22.18
C ARG A 441 -15.45 -5.88 22.21
N CYS A 442 -16.65 -6.30 21.86
CA CYS A 442 -17.84 -5.45 21.94
C CYS A 442 -18.16 -5.00 23.37
N ASN A 443 -17.69 -5.75 24.39
CA ASN A 443 -17.86 -5.41 25.80
C ASN A 443 -16.80 -4.45 26.35
N LEU A 444 -15.74 -4.18 25.58
CA LEU A 444 -14.58 -3.43 26.01
C LEU A 444 -14.61 -1.98 25.55
N VAL A 445 -14.31 -1.10 26.47
CA VAL A 445 -14.02 0.32 26.23
C VAL A 445 -12.58 0.56 26.67
N TYR A 446 -11.71 0.94 25.75
CA TYR A 446 -10.28 1.10 26.03
C TYR A 446 -9.79 2.51 25.74
N VAL A 447 -9.14 3.11 26.72
CA VAL A 447 -8.43 4.37 26.60
C VAL A 447 -6.94 4.07 26.76
N PRO A 448 -6.18 4.05 25.67
CA PRO A 448 -4.74 3.83 25.72
C PRO A 448 -3.97 5.03 26.26
N GLN A 449 -2.73 4.78 26.67
CA GLN A 449 -1.80 5.81 27.11
C GLN A 449 -1.47 6.80 25.97
N GLY A 450 -1.33 8.08 26.30
CA GLY A 450 -0.93 9.14 25.39
C GLY A 450 -2.07 9.71 24.55
N ASN A 451 -1.68 10.49 23.53
CA ASN A 451 -2.64 11.12 22.64
C ASN A 451 -3.03 10.17 21.50
N THR A 452 -4.32 9.85 21.42
CA THR A 452 -4.89 8.89 20.45
C THR A 452 -5.97 9.51 19.56
N LEU A 453 -5.99 10.84 19.45
CA LEU A 453 -6.89 11.52 18.54
C LEU A 453 -6.43 11.33 17.09
N LEU A 454 -7.38 11.09 16.20
CA LEU A 454 -7.16 11.08 14.77
C LEU A 454 -7.35 12.47 14.18
N SER A 455 -6.71 12.72 13.04
CA SER A 455 -6.92 13.94 12.27
C SER A 455 -8.39 14.08 11.84
N GLY A 456 -8.96 15.25 12.00
CA GLY A 456 -10.37 15.56 11.77
C GLY A 456 -10.90 16.50 12.83
N THR A 457 -12.21 16.65 12.96
CA THR A 457 -12.82 17.47 14.01
C THR A 457 -12.87 16.71 15.35
N ILE A 458 -13.09 17.44 16.45
CA ILE A 458 -13.40 16.81 17.75
C ILE A 458 -14.65 15.95 17.62
N ARG A 459 -15.67 16.42 16.90
CA ARG A 459 -16.90 15.68 16.58
C ARG A 459 -16.58 14.34 15.89
N ASP A 460 -15.74 14.35 14.85
CA ASP A 460 -15.32 13.12 14.16
C ASP A 460 -14.67 12.13 15.12
N ASN A 461 -13.82 12.61 16.02
CA ASN A 461 -13.19 11.79 17.05
C ASN A 461 -14.19 11.20 18.05
N LEU A 462 -15.20 11.96 18.47
CA LEU A 462 -16.26 11.48 19.38
C LEU A 462 -17.13 10.43 18.69
N LEU A 463 -17.50 10.63 17.43
CA LEU A 463 -18.31 9.69 16.64
C LEU A 463 -17.60 8.35 16.40
N LEU A 464 -16.27 8.26 16.53
CA LEU A 464 -15.58 6.95 16.54
C LEU A 464 -15.98 6.09 17.74
N GLY A 465 -16.38 6.69 18.85
CA GLY A 465 -16.90 5.96 20.01
C GLY A 465 -18.31 5.40 19.76
N ASN A 466 -19.17 6.23 19.21
CA ASN A 466 -20.53 5.85 18.79
C ASN A 466 -20.95 6.66 17.56
N PRO A 467 -21.03 6.04 16.36
CA PRO A 467 -21.42 6.74 15.12
C PRO A 467 -22.83 7.32 15.11
N GLU A 468 -23.70 6.84 16.03
CA GLU A 468 -25.09 7.28 16.15
C GLU A 468 -25.30 8.24 17.33
N ALA A 469 -24.24 8.71 18.01
CA ALA A 469 -24.31 9.62 19.12
C ALA A 469 -24.95 10.97 18.69
N THR A 470 -25.91 11.45 19.47
CA THR A 470 -26.47 12.77 19.28
C THR A 470 -25.53 13.85 19.84
N ASP A 471 -25.80 15.11 19.50
CA ASP A 471 -25.05 16.24 20.05
C ASP A 471 -25.17 16.29 21.59
N ASP A 472 -26.35 15.95 22.12
CA ASP A 472 -26.59 15.88 23.57
C ASP A 472 -25.75 14.78 24.22
N ASP A 473 -25.66 13.61 23.61
CA ASP A 473 -24.79 12.51 24.09
C ASP A 473 -23.33 12.95 24.12
N MET A 474 -22.87 13.61 23.05
CA MET A 474 -21.51 14.13 22.96
C MET A 474 -21.23 15.20 24.01
N HIS A 475 -22.16 16.13 24.23
CA HIS A 475 -22.05 17.14 25.29
C HIS A 475 -22.01 16.50 26.69
N GLN A 476 -22.81 15.46 26.91
CA GLN A 476 -22.80 14.74 28.18
C GLN A 476 -21.47 14.01 28.39
N ALA A 477 -20.95 13.34 27.36
CA ALA A 477 -19.66 12.65 27.42
C ALA A 477 -18.51 13.62 27.67
N LEU A 478 -18.52 14.79 27.03
CA LEU A 478 -17.51 15.84 27.24
C LEU A 478 -17.55 16.35 28.70
N ARG A 479 -18.73 16.62 29.24
CA ARG A 479 -18.90 17.03 30.67
C ARG A 479 -18.38 15.95 31.62
N MET A 480 -18.74 14.70 31.37
CA MET A 480 -18.28 13.56 32.19
C MET A 480 -16.75 13.42 32.16
N ALA A 481 -16.11 13.71 31.01
CA ALA A 481 -14.68 13.69 30.84
C ALA A 481 -13.99 15.00 31.27
N CYS A 482 -14.67 15.91 31.93
CA CYS A 482 -14.17 17.26 32.30
C CYS A 482 -13.60 18.02 31.09
N ALA A 483 -14.20 17.86 29.92
CA ALA A 483 -13.78 18.44 28.66
C ALA A 483 -14.66 19.60 28.19
N ASP A 484 -15.30 20.33 29.15
CA ASP A 484 -16.18 21.49 28.87
C ASP A 484 -15.44 22.61 28.10
N PHE A 485 -14.12 22.66 28.19
CA PHE A 485 -13.33 23.61 27.41
C PHE A 485 -13.58 23.51 25.90
N VAL A 486 -14.01 22.35 25.39
CA VAL A 486 -14.34 22.16 23.98
C VAL A 486 -15.44 23.12 23.53
N LEU A 487 -16.43 23.34 24.39
CA LEU A 487 -17.55 24.25 24.10
C LEU A 487 -17.13 25.73 24.08
N SER A 488 -16.00 26.07 24.68
CA SER A 488 -15.43 27.42 24.68
C SER A 488 -14.44 27.65 23.52
N LEU A 489 -14.13 26.66 22.72
CA LEU A 489 -13.33 26.82 21.50
C LEU A 489 -14.15 27.57 20.43
N PRO A 490 -13.48 28.31 19.52
CA PRO A 490 -14.16 29.09 18.48
C PRO A 490 -15.16 28.29 17.66
N ASP A 491 -14.80 27.05 17.28
CA ASP A 491 -15.62 26.15 16.48
C ASP A 491 -16.19 24.99 17.33
N ALA A 492 -16.12 25.07 18.67
CA ALA A 492 -16.62 24.06 19.59
C ALA A 492 -16.22 22.63 19.19
N MET A 493 -17.19 21.71 19.01
CA MET A 493 -16.92 20.33 18.58
C MET A 493 -16.41 20.22 17.13
N ASP A 494 -16.61 21.23 16.30
CA ASP A 494 -16.16 21.24 14.91
C ASP A 494 -14.72 21.79 14.77
N THR A 495 -14.07 22.10 15.90
CA THR A 495 -12.63 22.46 15.94
C THR A 495 -11.79 21.32 15.37
N VAL A 496 -10.92 21.65 14.41
CA VAL A 496 -10.05 20.69 13.72
C VAL A 496 -8.86 20.32 14.60
N CYS A 497 -8.67 19.04 14.81
CA CYS A 497 -7.49 18.45 15.43
C CYS A 497 -6.53 17.98 14.32
N GLY A 498 -5.28 18.43 14.34
CA GLY A 498 -4.24 17.92 13.46
C GLY A 498 -3.80 16.50 13.84
N GLU A 499 -2.79 15.99 13.11
CA GLU A 499 -2.21 14.67 13.38
C GLU A 499 -1.72 14.59 14.83
N GLY A 500 -2.12 13.54 15.55
CA GLY A 500 -1.82 13.37 16.96
C GLY A 500 -2.42 14.48 17.85
N GLY A 501 -3.57 15.11 17.48
CA GLY A 501 -4.23 16.14 18.28
C GLY A 501 -3.47 17.48 18.31
N THR A 502 -2.68 17.77 17.28
CA THR A 502 -1.97 19.06 17.15
C THR A 502 -2.97 20.22 17.28
N GLY A 503 -2.67 21.20 18.12
CA GLY A 503 -3.53 22.34 18.47
C GLY A 503 -4.18 22.20 19.84
N LEU A 504 -4.14 21.04 20.49
CA LEU A 504 -4.63 20.78 21.83
C LEU A 504 -3.45 20.46 22.78
N SER A 505 -3.59 20.78 24.05
CA SER A 505 -2.66 20.28 25.07
C SER A 505 -2.85 18.77 25.25
N GLU A 506 -1.81 18.06 25.75
CA GLU A 506 -1.90 16.62 25.99
C GLU A 506 -3.06 16.26 26.92
N GLY A 507 -3.25 17.02 28.00
CA GLY A 507 -4.38 16.81 28.90
C GLY A 507 -5.75 17.11 28.27
N GLN A 508 -5.83 18.06 27.33
CA GLN A 508 -7.04 18.31 26.55
C GLN A 508 -7.35 17.13 25.63
N ALA A 509 -6.34 16.63 24.91
CA ALA A 509 -6.46 15.49 24.02
C ALA A 509 -6.85 14.21 24.77
N GLN A 510 -6.27 13.96 25.96
CA GLN A 510 -6.66 12.83 26.82
C GLN A 510 -8.14 12.92 27.26
N ARG A 511 -8.63 14.08 27.67
CA ARG A 511 -10.03 14.26 28.07
C ARG A 511 -10.99 13.99 26.90
N ILE A 512 -10.68 14.44 25.70
CA ILE A 512 -11.49 14.12 24.50
C ILE A 512 -11.45 12.62 24.19
N ALA A 513 -10.29 11.97 24.34
CA ALA A 513 -10.17 10.52 24.15
C ALA A 513 -11.00 9.73 25.18
N ILE A 514 -11.08 10.22 26.43
CA ILE A 514 -11.97 9.66 27.46
C ILE A 514 -13.42 9.90 27.09
N ALA A 515 -13.82 11.10 26.67
CA ALA A 515 -15.18 11.40 26.21
C ALA A 515 -15.60 10.46 25.06
N ARG A 516 -14.73 10.25 24.08
CA ARG A 516 -14.93 9.26 23.01
C ARG A 516 -15.17 7.85 23.56
N ALA A 517 -14.40 7.45 24.56
CA ALA A 517 -14.56 6.15 25.20
C ALA A 517 -15.90 6.03 25.96
N LEU A 518 -16.32 7.07 26.66
CA LEU A 518 -17.58 7.08 27.39
C LEU A 518 -18.83 7.01 26.48
N LEU A 519 -18.74 7.43 25.23
CA LEU A 519 -19.78 7.26 24.21
C LEU A 519 -19.92 5.82 23.74
N ARG A 520 -18.85 5.02 23.86
CA ARG A 520 -18.89 3.61 23.44
C ARG A 520 -19.67 2.78 24.46
N GLN A 521 -20.57 1.97 23.95
CA GLN A 521 -21.29 1.00 24.76
C GLN A 521 -20.39 -0.19 25.07
N GLY A 522 -20.13 -0.45 26.34
CA GLY A 522 -19.34 -1.58 26.81
C GLY A 522 -19.39 -1.70 28.34
N ASN A 523 -19.28 -2.94 28.83
CA ASN A 523 -19.44 -3.24 30.25
C ASN A 523 -18.10 -3.28 31.01
N VAL A 524 -16.97 -3.17 30.29
CA VAL A 524 -15.64 -3.16 30.88
C VAL A 524 -14.88 -1.94 30.36
N LEU A 525 -14.45 -1.07 31.28
CA LEU A 525 -13.68 0.13 30.97
C LEU A 525 -12.22 -0.08 31.38
N LEU A 526 -11.33 0.01 30.42
CA LEU A 526 -9.87 -0.10 30.59
C LEU A 526 -9.23 1.28 30.38
N LEU A 527 -8.56 1.80 31.40
CA LEU A 527 -7.90 3.11 31.38
C LEU A 527 -6.40 2.90 31.62
N ASP A 528 -5.59 3.07 30.58
CA ASP A 528 -4.15 2.85 30.60
C ASP A 528 -3.42 4.19 30.74
N GLU A 529 -3.07 4.56 32.00
CA GLU A 529 -2.43 5.84 32.33
C GLU A 529 -3.14 7.07 31.70
N ALA A 530 -4.45 6.97 31.51
CA ALA A 530 -5.26 7.93 30.76
C ALA A 530 -5.41 9.29 31.45
N THR A 531 -4.95 9.43 32.70
CA THR A 531 -4.99 10.67 33.49
C THR A 531 -3.62 11.30 33.74
N SER A 532 -2.56 10.76 33.11
CA SER A 532 -1.17 11.14 33.41
C SER A 532 -0.84 12.61 33.13
N ALA A 533 -1.50 13.22 32.14
CA ALA A 533 -1.29 14.63 31.76
C ALA A 533 -2.30 15.60 32.40
N LEU A 534 -3.11 15.13 33.37
CA LEU A 534 -4.09 15.97 34.07
C LEU A 534 -3.52 16.54 35.38
N ASP A 535 -3.99 17.73 35.73
CA ASP A 535 -3.79 18.27 37.07
C ASP A 535 -4.62 17.50 38.10
N THR A 536 -4.21 17.58 39.36
CA THR A 536 -4.77 16.76 40.45
C THR A 536 -6.29 16.98 40.66
N GLU A 537 -6.79 18.21 40.51
CA GLU A 537 -8.21 18.50 40.74
C GLU A 537 -9.08 17.96 39.59
N THR A 538 -8.65 18.20 38.33
CA THR A 538 -9.31 17.65 37.14
C THR A 538 -9.29 16.11 37.15
N GLU A 539 -8.18 15.51 37.56
CA GLU A 539 -8.05 14.05 37.68
C GLU A 539 -9.08 13.51 38.72
N ARG A 540 -9.13 14.11 39.91
CA ARG A 540 -10.05 13.71 40.97
C ARG A 540 -11.49 13.74 40.49
N GLN A 541 -11.91 14.88 39.90
CA GLN A 541 -13.30 15.06 39.42
C GLN A 541 -13.64 14.06 38.30
N LEU A 542 -12.69 13.81 37.39
CA LEU A 542 -12.85 12.83 36.30
C LEU A 542 -13.08 11.42 36.87
N ILE A 543 -12.25 10.99 37.83
CA ILE A 543 -12.35 9.65 38.43
C ILE A 543 -13.66 9.51 39.17
N GLU A 544 -14.09 10.52 39.93
CA GLU A 544 -15.40 10.54 40.60
C GLU A 544 -16.56 10.39 39.61
N ASN A 545 -16.52 11.12 38.49
CA ASN A 545 -17.52 11.00 37.44
C ASN A 545 -17.58 9.60 36.84
N ILE A 546 -16.42 9.03 36.48
CA ILE A 546 -16.30 7.69 35.88
C ILE A 546 -16.77 6.63 36.89
N ALA A 547 -16.34 6.71 38.16
CA ALA A 547 -16.69 5.75 39.19
C ALA A 547 -18.22 5.79 39.50
N ARG A 548 -18.83 6.98 39.50
CA ARG A 548 -20.28 7.13 39.64
C ARG A 548 -21.03 6.48 38.49
N GLN A 549 -20.69 6.80 37.25
CA GLN A 549 -21.30 6.21 36.05
C GLN A 549 -21.16 4.68 36.03
N ALA A 550 -19.98 4.16 36.39
CA ALA A 550 -19.75 2.74 36.42
C ALA A 550 -20.63 1.99 37.43
N ARG A 551 -20.84 2.57 38.64
CA ARG A 551 -21.77 2.01 39.63
C ARG A 551 -23.21 1.99 39.12
N GLU A 552 -23.66 3.07 38.47
CA GLU A 552 -25.01 3.17 37.90
C GLU A 552 -25.22 2.15 36.75
N LYS A 553 -24.20 1.88 35.96
CA LYS A 553 -24.26 0.96 34.81
C LYS A 553 -23.73 -0.45 35.11
N HIS A 554 -23.31 -0.76 36.33
CA HIS A 554 -22.66 -2.02 36.71
C HIS A 554 -21.45 -2.35 35.84
N GLN A 555 -20.65 -1.34 35.46
CA GLN A 555 -19.46 -1.52 34.64
C GLN A 555 -18.27 -1.93 35.49
N THR A 556 -17.45 -2.85 34.96
CA THR A 556 -16.15 -3.23 35.54
C THR A 556 -15.09 -2.25 35.08
N ILE A 557 -14.30 -1.67 35.98
CA ILE A 557 -13.26 -0.72 35.65
C ILE A 557 -11.88 -1.26 36.01
N LEU A 558 -10.95 -1.14 35.10
CA LEU A 558 -9.53 -1.44 35.27
C LEU A 558 -8.72 -0.17 35.05
N PHE A 559 -8.12 0.37 36.10
CA PHE A 559 -7.20 1.51 36.04
C PHE A 559 -5.75 1.01 36.06
N ILE A 560 -4.98 1.26 35.03
CA ILE A 560 -3.52 1.19 35.14
C ILE A 560 -3.03 2.58 35.52
N THR A 561 -2.36 2.67 36.64
CA THR A 561 -1.91 3.95 37.18
C THR A 561 -0.69 3.79 38.08
N HIS A 562 0.04 4.87 38.23
CA HIS A 562 1.07 5.04 39.26
C HIS A 562 0.66 6.10 40.30
N ARG A 563 -0.55 6.69 40.17
CA ARG A 563 -1.02 7.78 41.01
C ARG A 563 -1.84 7.26 42.20
N PRO A 564 -1.49 7.66 43.45
CA PRO A 564 -2.18 7.23 44.66
C PRO A 564 -3.67 7.62 44.68
N ALA A 565 -4.00 8.80 44.15
CA ALA A 565 -5.37 9.29 44.11
C ALA A 565 -6.35 8.35 43.42
N VAL A 566 -5.93 7.67 42.34
CA VAL A 566 -6.77 6.70 41.62
C VAL A 566 -7.02 5.44 42.46
N VAL A 567 -6.00 5.01 43.23
CA VAL A 567 -6.07 3.78 44.04
C VAL A 567 -7.12 3.91 45.15
N GLU A 568 -7.32 5.12 45.69
CA GLU A 568 -8.32 5.38 46.77
C GLU A 568 -9.76 5.15 46.29
N TYR A 569 -10.02 5.28 44.99
CA TYR A 569 -11.35 5.04 44.41
C TYR A 569 -11.58 3.59 43.98
N CYS A 570 -10.56 2.72 44.10
CA CYS A 570 -10.63 1.33 43.66
C CYS A 570 -10.89 0.37 44.82
N GLU A 571 -11.82 -0.57 44.61
CA GLU A 571 -12.16 -1.61 45.59
C GLU A 571 -11.05 -2.65 45.74
N LYS A 572 -10.31 -2.91 44.62
CA LYS A 572 -9.24 -3.89 44.58
C LYS A 572 -7.97 -3.26 44.03
N THR A 573 -6.84 -3.78 44.47
CA THR A 573 -5.53 -3.38 43.95
C THR A 573 -4.75 -4.63 43.55
N LEU A 574 -4.34 -4.67 42.29
CA LEU A 574 -3.47 -5.68 41.73
C LEU A 574 -2.05 -5.11 41.56
N ARG A 575 -1.07 -5.73 42.19
CA ARG A 575 0.36 -5.36 42.03
C ARG A 575 1.07 -6.40 41.18
N LEU A 576 1.39 -6.03 39.93
CA LEU A 576 2.22 -6.86 39.06
C LEU A 576 3.69 -6.69 39.43
N LYS A 577 4.36 -7.81 39.67
CA LYS A 577 5.79 -7.87 39.90
C LYS A 577 6.50 -8.23 38.58
N ARG A 578 7.66 -7.67 38.38
CA ARG A 578 8.51 -8.04 37.27
C ARG A 578 9.04 -9.47 37.49
N ASN A 579 8.77 -10.37 36.55
CA ASN A 579 9.47 -11.66 36.54
C ASN A 579 10.94 -11.39 36.19
N VAL A 580 11.85 -11.68 37.14
CA VAL A 580 13.29 -11.42 36.99
C VAL A 580 13.93 -12.51 36.13
#